data_9a78546425240bc25fe7f6ca61f99efe
#
_entry.id   9a78546425240bc25fe7f6ca61f99efe
#
_cell.length_a   1.000
_cell.length_b   1.000
_cell.length_c   1.000
_cell.angle_alpha   90.00
_cell.angle_beta   90.00
_cell.angle_gamma   90.00
#
_symmetry.space_group_name_H-M   'P 1'
#
loop_
_entity.id
_entity.type
_entity.pdbx_description
1 polymer ?
#
loop_
_entity_poly.entity_id
_entity_poly.type
_entity_poly.pdbx_seq_one_letter_code
_entity_poly.pdbx_strand_id
1 'polypeptide(L)'
;NIMTKFAFGNAKNPNVYYDEENRRHLNSIRYSVAQIAEALVLEGKKDSAKQILRKLDSETNEKNFPYGMTSNRGNQHNYFSYVFLQACYEAGDLALAKKVSTSLMKDLKQQIVFYRSMGDAMSEDQFMQNADAAYQGKPSAFSNKQMSFVQEALSSYQFINTIQKMEQEVAKMNATTK
;
A
#
# COMPACT_ATOMS: atom_id res chain seq x y z
N ASN A 1 -22.42 -4.91 -12.49
CA ASN A 1 -21.22 -4.66 -13.29
C ASN A 1 -20.53 -3.37 -12.81
N ILE A 2 -19.30 -3.50 -12.32
CA ILE A 2 -18.52 -2.39 -11.71
C ILE A 2 -18.23 -1.28 -12.73
N MET A 3 -18.13 -1.64 -14.02
CA MET A 3 -17.82 -0.67 -15.08
C MET A 3 -18.97 0.29 -15.39
N THR A 4 -20.20 -0.16 -15.24
CA THR A 4 -21.38 0.59 -15.74
C THR A 4 -22.46 0.89 -14.70
N LYS A 5 -22.56 0.07 -13.65
CA LYS A 5 -23.67 0.16 -12.70
C LYS A 5 -23.24 0.54 -11.27
N PHE A 6 -21.94 0.45 -10.98
CA PHE A 6 -21.42 0.75 -9.64
C PHE A 6 -21.17 2.25 -9.49
N ALA A 7 -21.77 2.85 -8.46
CA ALA A 7 -21.54 4.24 -8.09
C ALA A 7 -20.59 4.35 -6.90
N PHE A 8 -19.54 5.17 -7.02
CA PHE A 8 -18.52 5.36 -5.99
C PHE A 8 -18.85 6.49 -4.99
N GLY A 9 -20.12 6.87 -4.87
CA GLY A 9 -20.57 7.83 -3.85
C GLY A 9 -19.86 9.20 -3.92
N ASN A 10 -19.56 9.68 -5.13
CA ASN A 10 -18.86 10.94 -5.36
C ASN A 10 -17.40 10.96 -4.78
N ALA A 11 -16.77 9.81 -4.65
CA ALA A 11 -15.43 9.66 -4.05
C ALA A 11 -14.31 10.40 -4.81
N LYS A 12 -14.53 10.80 -6.05
CA LYS A 12 -13.61 11.62 -6.84
C LYS A 12 -13.62 13.11 -6.48
N ASN A 13 -14.62 13.59 -5.76
CA ASN A 13 -14.73 15.00 -5.40
C ASN A 13 -13.80 15.31 -4.22
N PRO A 14 -12.77 16.17 -4.39
CA PRO A 14 -11.80 16.47 -3.35
C PRO A 14 -12.38 17.24 -2.15
N ASN A 15 -13.60 17.75 -2.25
CA ASN A 15 -14.28 18.49 -1.19
C ASN A 15 -15.21 17.63 -0.34
N VAL A 16 -15.35 16.33 -0.65
CA VAL A 16 -16.09 15.38 0.17
C VAL A 16 -15.16 14.82 1.24
N TYR A 17 -15.59 14.92 2.49
CA TYR A 17 -14.89 14.28 3.60
C TYR A 17 -15.37 12.83 3.76
N TYR A 18 -14.42 11.94 3.94
CA TYR A 18 -14.68 10.54 4.29
C TYR A 18 -14.10 10.27 5.68
N ASP A 19 -14.95 9.82 6.59
CA ASP A 19 -14.53 9.29 7.88
C ASP A 19 -13.85 7.92 7.74
N GLU A 20 -13.38 7.37 8.85
CA GLU A 20 -12.67 6.09 8.87
C GLU A 20 -13.53 4.94 8.34
N GLU A 21 -14.83 4.93 8.65
CA GLU A 21 -15.73 3.88 8.22
C GLU A 21 -15.95 3.91 6.70
N ASN A 22 -16.18 5.09 6.13
CA ASN A 22 -16.29 5.27 4.68
C ASN A 22 -15.00 4.86 3.97
N ARG A 23 -13.83 5.22 4.52
CA ARG A 23 -12.52 4.81 3.97
C ARG A 23 -12.34 3.30 4.04
N ARG A 24 -12.78 2.65 5.11
CA ARG A 24 -12.75 1.20 5.26
C ARG A 24 -13.57 0.51 4.17
N HIS A 25 -14.77 1.00 3.89
CA HIS A 25 -15.61 0.47 2.80
C HIS A 25 -14.96 0.67 1.42
N LEU A 26 -14.43 1.86 1.15
CA LEU A 26 -13.72 2.12 -0.11
C LEU A 26 -12.47 1.22 -0.28
N ASN A 27 -11.75 0.93 0.81
CA ASN A 27 -10.63 -0.01 0.79
C ASN A 27 -11.07 -1.44 0.48
N SER A 28 -12.20 -1.89 1.00
CA SER A 28 -12.77 -3.21 0.65
C SER A 28 -13.12 -3.28 -0.83
N ILE A 29 -13.62 -2.19 -1.41
CA ILE A 29 -13.88 -2.09 -2.86
C ILE A 29 -12.56 -2.12 -3.63
N ARG A 30 -11.52 -1.39 -3.18
CA ARG A 30 -10.17 -1.42 -3.78
C ARG A 30 -9.62 -2.83 -3.82
N TYR A 31 -9.72 -3.56 -2.72
CA TYR A 31 -9.29 -4.95 -2.64
C TYR A 31 -10.07 -5.86 -3.60
N SER A 32 -11.40 -5.74 -3.64
CA SER A 32 -12.24 -6.53 -4.56
C SER A 32 -11.93 -6.23 -6.03
N VAL A 33 -11.66 -4.96 -6.37
CA VAL A 33 -11.26 -4.58 -7.74
C VAL A 33 -9.90 -5.20 -8.11
N ALA A 34 -8.95 -5.23 -7.17
CA ALA A 34 -7.66 -5.87 -7.38
C ALA A 34 -7.81 -7.37 -7.64
N GLN A 35 -8.62 -8.08 -6.84
CA GLN A 35 -8.90 -9.52 -7.05
C GLN A 35 -9.56 -9.81 -8.41
N ILE A 36 -10.50 -8.95 -8.85
CA ILE A 36 -11.13 -9.09 -10.17
C ILE A 36 -10.10 -8.86 -11.28
N ALA A 37 -9.22 -7.87 -11.11
CA ALA A 37 -8.16 -7.60 -12.08
C ALA A 37 -7.18 -8.76 -12.19
N GLU A 38 -6.77 -9.33 -11.06
CA GLU A 38 -5.93 -10.54 -11.00
C GLU A 38 -6.59 -11.71 -11.74
N ALA A 39 -7.86 -12.01 -11.47
CA ALA A 39 -8.60 -13.05 -12.18
C ALA A 39 -8.64 -12.79 -13.69
N LEU A 40 -8.85 -11.55 -14.12
CA LEU A 40 -8.82 -11.19 -15.55
C LEU A 40 -7.43 -11.39 -16.17
N VAL A 41 -6.36 -11.10 -15.44
CA VAL A 41 -4.98 -11.37 -15.90
C VAL A 41 -4.75 -12.86 -16.11
N LEU A 42 -5.19 -13.70 -15.15
CA LEU A 42 -5.09 -15.17 -15.26
C LEU A 42 -5.88 -15.71 -16.46
N GLU A 43 -6.99 -15.06 -16.83
CA GLU A 43 -7.75 -15.39 -18.05
C GLU A 43 -7.12 -14.81 -19.33
N GLY A 44 -5.96 -14.17 -19.27
CA GLY A 44 -5.30 -13.51 -20.41
C GLY A 44 -5.93 -12.17 -20.84
N LYS A 45 -6.89 -11.64 -20.07
CA LYS A 45 -7.66 -10.42 -20.38
C LYS A 45 -7.01 -9.16 -19.76
N LYS A 46 -5.71 -8.94 -20.00
CA LYS A 46 -4.94 -7.84 -19.39
C LYS A 46 -5.53 -6.45 -19.64
N ASP A 47 -6.10 -6.20 -20.83
CA ASP A 47 -6.69 -4.89 -21.12
C ASP A 47 -7.96 -4.63 -20.30
N SER A 48 -8.78 -5.65 -20.06
CA SER A 48 -9.93 -5.56 -19.17
C SER A 48 -9.50 -5.35 -17.72
N ALA A 49 -8.41 -5.99 -17.28
CA ALA A 49 -7.82 -5.74 -15.96
C ALA A 49 -7.36 -4.29 -15.80
N LYS A 50 -6.65 -3.73 -16.79
CA LYS A 50 -6.27 -2.30 -16.78
C LYS A 50 -7.49 -1.39 -16.71
N GLN A 51 -8.53 -1.68 -17.48
CA GLN A 51 -9.74 -0.85 -17.49
C GLN A 51 -10.41 -0.79 -16.12
N ILE A 52 -10.55 -1.91 -15.41
CA ILE A 52 -11.20 -1.92 -14.09
C ILE A 52 -10.34 -1.22 -13.02
N LEU A 53 -9.00 -1.39 -13.06
CA LEU A 53 -8.08 -0.71 -12.17
C LEU A 53 -8.12 0.81 -12.37
N ARG A 54 -8.06 1.27 -13.63
CA ARG A 54 -8.16 2.68 -13.98
C ARG A 54 -9.54 3.27 -13.67
N LYS A 55 -10.60 2.47 -13.78
CA LYS A 55 -11.94 2.90 -13.37
C LYS A 55 -11.98 3.27 -11.90
N LEU A 56 -11.46 2.43 -11.01
CA LEU A 56 -11.37 2.76 -9.59
C LEU A 56 -10.53 4.04 -9.35
N ASP A 57 -9.36 4.14 -9.98
CA ASP A 57 -8.48 5.29 -9.85
C ASP A 57 -9.15 6.60 -10.28
N SER A 58 -9.92 6.59 -11.38
CA SER A 58 -10.64 7.75 -11.90
C SER A 58 -11.85 8.17 -11.07
N GLU A 59 -12.41 7.26 -10.30
CA GLU A 59 -13.59 7.51 -9.44
C GLU A 59 -13.24 7.80 -7.98
N THR A 60 -11.96 7.79 -7.63
CA THR A 60 -11.47 8.12 -6.30
C THR A 60 -10.50 9.31 -6.36
N ASN A 61 -10.32 10.00 -5.23
CA ASN A 61 -9.41 11.13 -5.13
C ASN A 61 -8.37 10.90 -4.05
N GLU A 62 -7.08 11.02 -4.36
CA GLU A 62 -6.00 10.77 -3.41
C GLU A 62 -5.97 11.73 -2.21
N LYS A 63 -6.58 12.92 -2.31
CA LYS A 63 -6.70 13.82 -1.16
C LYS A 63 -7.55 13.22 -0.04
N ASN A 64 -8.63 12.52 -0.40
CA ASN A 64 -9.61 11.98 0.54
C ASN A 64 -9.41 10.49 0.79
N PHE A 65 -8.88 9.79 -0.21
CA PHE A 65 -8.70 8.36 -0.20
C PHE A 65 -7.35 7.98 -0.86
N PRO A 66 -6.21 8.32 -0.22
CA PRO A 66 -4.90 8.00 -0.74
C PRO A 66 -4.67 6.48 -0.83
N TYR A 67 -3.70 6.07 -1.64
CA TYR A 67 -3.25 4.68 -1.67
C TYR A 67 -2.44 4.33 -0.43
N GLY A 68 -1.48 5.18 -0.03
CA GLY A 68 -0.78 5.03 1.25
C GLY A 68 -1.59 5.68 2.37
N MET A 69 -2.04 4.87 3.33
CA MET A 69 -2.86 5.34 4.42
C MET A 69 -2.73 4.42 5.64
N THR A 70 -2.28 4.98 6.74
CA THR A 70 -2.30 4.31 8.05
C THR A 70 -3.74 4.23 8.57
N SER A 71 -4.06 3.13 9.23
CA SER A 71 -5.32 2.93 9.95
C SER A 71 -5.07 2.68 11.44
N ASN A 72 -6.13 2.74 12.23
CA ASN A 72 -6.08 2.40 13.65
C ASN A 72 -5.73 0.92 13.94
N ARG A 73 -5.68 0.08 12.90
CA ARG A 73 -5.31 -1.33 12.95
C ARG A 73 -4.02 -1.61 12.16
N GLY A 74 -3.03 -0.75 12.31
CA GLY A 74 -1.74 -0.90 11.63
C GLY A 74 -1.85 -0.71 10.11
N ASN A 75 -1.23 -1.62 9.36
CA ASN A 75 -1.07 -1.49 7.91
C ASN A 75 -2.17 -2.16 7.07
N GLN A 76 -3.36 -2.40 7.60
CA GLN A 76 -4.43 -3.07 6.85
C GLN A 76 -4.82 -2.32 5.56
N HIS A 77 -4.92 -0.99 5.62
CA HIS A 77 -5.23 -0.18 4.43
C HIS A 77 -4.09 -0.23 3.42
N ASN A 78 -2.84 -0.18 3.89
CA ASN A 78 -1.66 -0.34 3.04
C ASN A 78 -1.58 -1.73 2.40
N TYR A 79 -2.00 -2.78 3.12
CA TYR A 79 -2.10 -4.12 2.56
C TYR A 79 -3.06 -4.18 1.36
N PHE A 80 -4.26 -3.60 1.47
CA PHE A 80 -5.21 -3.59 0.35
C PHE A 80 -4.68 -2.80 -0.86
N SER A 81 -3.99 -1.70 -0.61
CA SER A 81 -3.34 -0.93 -1.67
C SER A 81 -2.13 -1.66 -2.27
N TYR A 82 -1.41 -2.46 -1.46
CA TYR A 82 -0.34 -3.32 -1.94
C TYR A 82 -0.88 -4.41 -2.91
N VAL A 83 -1.99 -5.07 -2.56
CA VAL A 83 -2.63 -6.04 -3.47
C VAL A 83 -3.09 -5.35 -4.77
N PHE A 84 -3.62 -4.13 -4.67
CA PHE A 84 -3.95 -3.34 -5.86
C PHE A 84 -2.71 -2.98 -6.69
N LEU A 85 -1.58 -2.68 -6.07
CA LEU A 85 -0.30 -2.45 -6.75
C LEU A 85 0.17 -3.71 -7.51
N GLN A 86 0.08 -4.88 -6.89
CA GLN A 86 0.42 -6.15 -7.56
C GLN A 86 -0.43 -6.34 -8.81
N ALA A 87 -1.75 -6.18 -8.70
CA ALA A 87 -2.66 -6.29 -9.84
C ALA A 87 -2.31 -5.29 -10.96
N CYS A 88 -1.86 -4.05 -10.63
CA CYS A 88 -1.39 -3.10 -11.62
C CYS A 88 -0.16 -3.59 -12.39
N TYR A 89 0.82 -4.18 -11.69
CA TYR A 89 2.02 -4.74 -12.33
C TYR A 89 1.67 -5.95 -13.21
N GLU A 90 0.86 -6.88 -12.73
CA GLU A 90 0.43 -8.08 -13.46
C GLU A 90 -0.37 -7.73 -14.72
N ALA A 91 -1.24 -6.74 -14.63
CA ALA A 91 -1.95 -6.20 -15.78
C ALA A 91 -1.02 -5.43 -16.75
N GLY A 92 0.17 -5.02 -16.32
CA GLY A 92 1.11 -4.22 -17.08
C GLY A 92 0.74 -2.73 -17.14
N ASP A 93 0.00 -2.21 -16.17
CA ASP A 93 -0.27 -0.77 -16.04
C ASP A 93 0.80 -0.09 -15.19
N LEU A 94 1.98 0.11 -15.79
CA LEU A 94 3.15 0.66 -15.10
C LEU A 94 2.94 2.10 -14.60
N ALA A 95 2.13 2.88 -15.30
CA ALA A 95 1.85 4.27 -14.90
C ALA A 95 1.01 4.31 -13.61
N LEU A 96 -0.05 3.51 -13.53
CA LEU A 96 -0.87 3.39 -12.33
C LEU A 96 -0.09 2.71 -11.20
N ALA A 97 0.68 1.66 -11.49
CA ALA A 97 1.55 1.02 -10.52
C ALA A 97 2.51 2.02 -9.87
N LYS A 98 3.16 2.89 -10.67
CA LYS A 98 4.07 3.93 -10.15
C LYS A 98 3.36 4.93 -9.25
N LYS A 99 2.13 5.35 -9.60
CA LYS A 99 1.30 6.23 -8.77
C LYS A 99 1.02 5.58 -7.41
N VAL A 100 0.54 4.33 -7.41
CA VAL A 100 0.20 3.58 -6.19
C VAL A 100 1.44 3.35 -5.32
N SER A 101 2.54 2.87 -5.91
CA SER A 101 3.81 2.64 -5.21
C SER A 101 4.32 3.91 -4.55
N THR A 102 4.31 5.04 -5.25
CA THR A 102 4.77 6.33 -4.71
C THR A 102 3.96 6.75 -3.48
N SER A 103 2.64 6.60 -3.52
CA SER A 103 1.75 6.92 -2.39
C SER A 103 1.99 5.98 -1.20
N LEU A 104 2.08 4.66 -1.44
CA LEU A 104 2.40 3.67 -0.41
C LEU A 104 3.75 3.92 0.25
N MET A 105 4.80 4.07 -0.54
CA MET A 105 6.16 4.30 -0.03
C MET A 105 6.26 5.58 0.80
N LYS A 106 5.53 6.62 0.42
CA LYS A 106 5.47 7.86 1.20
C LYS A 106 4.87 7.62 2.58
N ASP A 107 3.73 6.95 2.67
CA ASP A 107 3.07 6.66 3.96
C ASP A 107 3.92 5.75 4.84
N LEU A 108 4.42 4.64 4.29
CA LEU A 108 5.24 3.67 5.02
C LEU A 108 6.53 4.31 5.59
N LYS A 109 7.20 5.16 4.81
CA LYS A 109 8.38 5.90 5.29
C LYS A 109 8.01 6.91 6.38
N GLN A 110 6.87 7.58 6.28
CA GLN A 110 6.39 8.47 7.34
C GLN A 110 6.10 7.70 8.63
N GLN A 111 5.55 6.50 8.57
CA GLN A 111 5.36 5.63 9.72
C GLN A 111 6.69 5.29 10.40
N ILE A 112 7.71 4.92 9.63
CA ILE A 112 9.05 4.64 10.20
C ILE A 112 9.62 5.86 10.91
N VAL A 113 9.53 7.05 10.30
CA VAL A 113 9.96 8.30 10.94
C VAL A 113 9.22 8.53 12.26
N PHE A 114 7.90 8.30 12.26
CA PHE A 114 7.07 8.44 13.46
C PHE A 114 7.49 7.46 14.57
N TYR A 115 7.66 6.17 14.27
CA TYR A 115 8.06 5.18 15.27
C TYR A 115 9.46 5.47 15.83
N ARG A 116 10.39 5.92 14.99
CA ARG A 116 11.73 6.33 15.44
C ARG A 116 11.70 7.54 16.38
N SER A 117 10.79 8.48 16.15
CA SER A 117 10.66 9.69 16.98
C SER A 117 10.12 9.43 18.40
N MET A 118 9.63 8.22 18.67
CA MET A 118 9.08 7.85 19.99
C MET A 118 10.13 7.47 21.04
N GLY A 119 11.40 7.42 20.69
CA GLY A 119 12.50 7.04 21.58
C GLY A 119 13.75 7.87 21.32
N ASP A 120 14.89 7.37 21.81
CA ASP A 120 16.18 7.98 21.58
C ASP A 120 16.53 8.04 20.09
N ALA A 121 17.30 9.06 19.71
CA ALA A 121 17.75 9.21 18.34
C ALA A 121 18.65 8.02 17.95
N MET A 122 18.20 7.26 16.95
CA MET A 122 18.97 6.17 16.39
C MET A 122 18.88 6.21 14.87
N SER A 123 19.88 5.65 14.18
CA SER A 123 19.83 5.48 12.71
C SER A 123 18.71 4.53 12.32
N GLU A 124 18.35 4.51 11.05
CA GLU A 124 17.35 3.59 10.54
C GLU A 124 17.78 2.13 10.70
N ASP A 125 19.05 1.83 10.43
CA ASP A 125 19.60 0.47 10.59
C ASP A 125 19.58 0.02 12.06
N GLN A 126 19.97 0.89 12.98
CA GLN A 126 19.90 0.61 14.41
C GLN A 126 18.46 0.37 14.87
N PHE A 127 17.51 1.16 14.37
CA PHE A 127 16.09 0.98 14.67
C PHE A 127 15.60 -0.39 14.18
N MET A 128 15.98 -0.81 12.97
CA MET A 128 15.63 -2.11 12.41
C MET A 128 16.21 -3.27 13.22
N GLN A 129 17.49 -3.20 13.57
CA GLN A 129 18.14 -4.23 14.39
C GLN A 129 17.45 -4.38 15.76
N ASN A 130 17.08 -3.26 16.39
CA ASN A 130 16.36 -3.27 17.65
C ASN A 130 14.91 -3.79 17.49
N ALA A 131 14.24 -3.49 16.37
CA ALA A 131 12.91 -4.01 16.08
C ALA A 131 12.93 -5.53 15.91
N ASP A 132 13.89 -6.06 15.16
CA ASP A 132 14.07 -7.51 14.99
C ASP A 132 14.42 -8.20 16.32
N ALA A 133 15.32 -7.60 17.11
CA ALA A 133 15.68 -8.13 18.43
C ALA A 133 14.46 -8.19 19.36
N ALA A 134 13.71 -7.08 19.44
CA ALA A 134 12.50 -7.00 20.26
C ALA A 134 11.44 -8.01 19.84
N TYR A 135 11.22 -8.16 18.52
CA TYR A 135 10.28 -9.15 17.99
C TYR A 135 10.66 -10.58 18.31
N GLN A 136 11.96 -10.87 18.36
CA GLN A 136 12.51 -12.18 18.76
C GLN A 136 12.59 -12.38 20.29
N GLY A 137 12.10 -11.42 21.09
CA GLY A 137 12.20 -11.47 22.54
C GLY A 137 13.61 -11.29 23.09
N LYS A 138 14.53 -10.73 22.29
CA LYS A 138 15.90 -10.42 22.69
C LYS A 138 15.99 -9.00 23.28
N PRO A 139 17.04 -8.71 24.10
CA PRO A 139 17.28 -7.36 24.57
C PRO A 139 17.37 -6.35 23.42
N SER A 140 16.68 -5.24 23.55
CA SER A 140 16.66 -4.15 22.57
C SER A 140 16.81 -2.81 23.32
N ALA A 141 17.31 -1.80 22.61
CA ALA A 141 17.43 -0.43 23.16
C ALA A 141 16.14 0.40 22.98
N PHE A 142 15.01 -0.24 22.67
CA PHE A 142 13.74 0.45 22.49
C PHE A 142 13.18 0.98 23.81
N SER A 143 12.64 2.20 23.75
CA SER A 143 11.76 2.73 24.80
C SER A 143 10.47 1.90 24.90
N ASN A 144 9.75 1.99 26.02
CA ASN A 144 8.46 1.34 26.19
C ASN A 144 7.44 1.75 25.09
N LYS A 145 7.51 3.00 24.61
CA LYS A 145 6.66 3.47 23.50
C LYS A 145 7.02 2.78 22.18
N GLN A 146 8.30 2.68 21.86
CA GLN A 146 8.75 1.97 20.65
C GLN A 146 8.39 0.49 20.70
N MET A 147 8.53 -0.16 21.87
CA MET A 147 8.11 -1.55 22.06
C MET A 147 6.64 -1.78 21.75
N SER A 148 5.75 -0.81 22.04
CA SER A 148 4.33 -0.90 21.74
C SER A 148 4.01 -0.90 20.23
N PHE A 149 4.95 -0.48 19.37
CA PHE A 149 4.77 -0.35 17.92
C PHE A 149 5.74 -1.24 17.11
N VAL A 150 6.39 -2.18 17.76
CA VAL A 150 7.37 -3.06 17.11
C VAL A 150 6.77 -3.82 15.90
N GLN A 151 5.56 -4.35 16.05
CA GLN A 151 4.91 -5.11 14.98
C GLN A 151 4.56 -4.20 13.78
N GLU A 152 4.05 -3.00 14.05
CA GLU A 152 3.72 -2.02 13.02
C GLU A 152 4.96 -1.53 12.29
N ALA A 153 6.05 -1.28 13.01
CA ALA A 153 7.32 -0.90 12.43
C ALA A 153 7.88 -1.98 11.51
N LEU A 154 7.92 -3.23 11.98
CA LEU A 154 8.37 -4.38 11.16
C LEU A 154 7.48 -4.60 9.95
N SER A 155 6.15 -4.50 10.12
CA SER A 155 5.21 -4.58 9.01
C SER A 155 5.48 -3.51 7.95
N SER A 156 5.73 -2.26 8.36
CA SER A 156 6.04 -1.17 7.45
C SER A 156 7.33 -1.43 6.66
N TYR A 157 8.38 -1.94 7.31
CA TYR A 157 9.62 -2.33 6.64
C TYR A 157 9.43 -3.50 5.69
N GLN A 158 8.66 -4.52 6.07
CA GLN A 158 8.36 -5.65 5.20
C GLN A 158 7.65 -5.19 3.92
N PHE A 159 6.68 -4.29 4.03
CA PHE A 159 6.02 -3.70 2.84
C PHE A 159 6.98 -2.90 1.99
N ILE A 160 7.82 -2.04 2.58
CA ILE A 160 8.84 -1.28 1.85
C ILE A 160 9.73 -2.23 1.05
N ASN A 161 10.30 -3.23 1.71
CA ASN A 161 11.20 -4.20 1.08
C ASN A 161 10.51 -4.99 -0.03
N THR A 162 9.25 -5.39 0.17
CA THR A 162 8.51 -6.16 -0.82
C THR A 162 8.17 -5.32 -2.05
N ILE A 163 7.76 -4.06 -1.87
CA ILE A 163 7.51 -3.13 -2.97
C ILE A 163 8.78 -2.87 -3.76
N GLN A 164 9.91 -2.64 -3.09
CA GLN A 164 11.21 -2.43 -3.75
C GLN A 164 11.66 -3.64 -4.57
N LYS A 165 11.51 -4.85 -4.04
CA LYS A 165 11.80 -6.09 -4.78
C LYS A 165 10.94 -6.23 -6.01
N MET A 166 9.64 -6.00 -5.89
CA MET A 166 8.71 -6.05 -7.01
C MET A 166 9.08 -5.02 -8.12
N GLU A 167 9.42 -3.79 -7.73
CA GLU A 167 9.88 -2.77 -8.68
C GLU A 167 11.18 -3.18 -9.41
N GLN A 168 12.11 -3.79 -8.69
CA GLN A 168 13.36 -4.29 -9.28
C GLN A 168 13.11 -5.45 -10.27
N GLU A 169 12.21 -6.38 -9.94
CA GLU A 169 11.84 -7.49 -10.82
C GLU A 169 11.18 -7.00 -12.10
N VAL A 170 10.24 -6.08 -12.00
CA VAL A 170 9.59 -5.45 -13.15
C VAL A 170 10.59 -4.69 -14.02
N ALA A 171 11.54 -3.97 -13.41
CA ALA A 171 12.60 -3.27 -14.15
C ALA A 171 13.51 -4.24 -14.93
N LYS A 172 13.88 -5.39 -14.34
CA LYS A 172 14.66 -6.43 -15.00
C LYS A 172 13.89 -7.04 -16.18
N MET A 173 12.60 -7.38 -16.01
CA MET A 173 11.79 -7.93 -17.09
C MET A 173 11.69 -6.97 -18.28
N ASN A 174 11.49 -5.68 -18.02
CA ASN A 174 11.41 -4.67 -19.08
C ASN A 174 12.76 -4.42 -19.79
N ALA A 175 13.88 -4.65 -19.13
CA ALA A 175 15.22 -4.54 -19.73
C ALA A 175 15.55 -5.73 -20.65
N THR A 176 14.99 -6.92 -20.37
CA THR A 176 15.24 -8.15 -21.15
C THR A 176 14.34 -8.24 -22.39
N THR A 177 13.30 -7.43 -22.46
CA THR A 177 12.32 -7.43 -23.58
C THR A 177 12.67 -6.38 -24.66
N LYS A 178 13.75 -5.65 -24.50
CA LYS A 178 14.33 -4.72 -25.50
C LYS A 178 15.51 -5.34 -26.21
#